data_6e43141c57f1c59faf2c43b36a35877d
#
_entry.id   6e43141c57f1c59faf2c43b36a35877d
#
_cell.length_a   1.000
_cell.length_b   1.000
_cell.length_c   1.000
_cell.angle_alpha   90.00
_cell.angle_beta   90.00
_cell.angle_gamma   90.00
#
_symmetry.space_group_name_H-M   'P 1'
#
loop_
_entity.id
_entity.type
_entity.pdbx_description
1 polymer ?
#
loop_
_entity_poly.entity_id
_entity_poly.type
_entity_poly.pdbx_seq_one_letter_code
_entity_poly.pdbx_strand_id
1 'polypeptide(L)'
;MLNGLQGWSVETGILTKTFRFKSYHDTMAFVNAAAWISHREDHHPDMLVGYSQCKVSYLTHSIKGLSTNDFICAAKLDALFEL
;
A
#
# COMPACT_ATOMS: atom_id res chain seq x y z
N MET A 1 -4.57 -4.02 -15.93
CA MET A 1 -4.48 -4.25 -14.50
C MET A 1 -3.96 -3.04 -13.74
N LEU A 2 -2.76 -2.56 -14.10
CA LEU A 2 -2.22 -1.38 -13.41
C LEU A 2 -2.88 -0.08 -13.82
N ASN A 3 -3.76 -0.11 -14.83
CA ASN A 3 -4.42 1.10 -15.31
C ASN A 3 -5.23 1.82 -14.24
N GLY A 4 -5.79 1.09 -13.30
CA GLY A 4 -6.57 1.67 -12.22
C GLY A 4 -5.75 1.99 -10.97
N LEU A 5 -4.43 1.74 -11.00
CA LEU A 5 -3.56 1.88 -9.84
C LEU A 5 -2.38 2.77 -10.19
N GLN A 6 -2.68 4.05 -10.41
CA GLN A 6 -1.63 5.01 -10.78
C GLN A 6 -0.62 5.17 -9.67
N GLY A 7 0.66 5.20 -10.04
CA GLY A 7 1.73 5.33 -9.08
C GLY A 7 2.22 4.00 -8.53
N TRP A 8 1.49 2.92 -8.75
CA TRP A 8 1.94 1.59 -8.38
C TRP A 8 2.80 1.00 -9.48
N SER A 9 3.82 0.27 -9.08
CA SER A 9 4.67 -0.45 -10.02
C SER A 9 5.00 -1.82 -9.47
N VAL A 10 5.40 -2.72 -10.36
CA VAL A 10 5.85 -4.05 -9.96
C VAL A 10 7.36 -4.08 -10.10
N GLU A 11 8.05 -4.26 -8.97
CA GLU A 11 9.52 -4.31 -8.93
C GLU A 11 9.93 -5.63 -8.31
N THR A 12 10.60 -6.46 -9.09
CA THR A 12 11.09 -7.76 -8.61
C THR A 12 9.95 -8.60 -8.01
N GLY A 13 8.77 -8.57 -8.65
CA GLY A 13 7.62 -9.34 -8.19
C GLY A 13 6.88 -8.74 -7.02
N ILE A 14 7.17 -7.49 -6.65
CA ILE A 14 6.55 -6.81 -5.53
C ILE A 14 5.78 -5.60 -6.05
N LEU A 15 4.52 -5.47 -5.63
CA LEU A 15 3.68 -4.33 -6.00
C LEU A 15 3.94 -3.20 -5.00
N THR A 16 4.46 -2.07 -5.46
CA THR A 16 4.94 -1.02 -4.56
C THR A 16 4.50 0.37 -5.01
N LYS A 17 4.34 1.25 -4.04
CA LYS A 17 4.04 2.66 -4.27
C LYS A 17 4.53 3.48 -3.08
N THR A 18 5.02 4.69 -3.36
CA THR A 18 5.38 5.65 -2.32
C THR A 18 4.29 6.73 -2.26
N PHE A 19 3.66 6.85 -1.11
CA PHE A 19 2.67 7.89 -0.84
C PHE A 19 3.38 9.06 -0.16
N ARG A 20 3.07 10.28 -0.58
CA ARG A 20 3.70 11.48 -0.03
C ARG A 20 2.67 12.36 0.65
N PHE A 21 3.08 12.99 1.74
CA PHE A 21 2.17 13.76 2.60
C PHE A 21 2.80 15.10 2.96
N LYS A 22 1.98 16.00 3.52
CA LYS A 22 2.44 17.34 3.92
C LYS A 22 3.17 17.31 5.26
N SER A 23 2.83 16.38 6.14
CA SER A 23 3.34 16.39 7.51
C SER A 23 3.47 14.96 8.03
N TYR A 24 4.18 14.84 9.12
CA TYR A 24 4.32 13.56 9.81
C TYR A 24 2.96 13.06 10.32
N HIS A 25 2.14 13.99 10.82
CA HIS A 25 0.81 13.63 11.31
C HIS A 25 -0.04 12.99 10.20
N ASP A 26 -0.03 13.59 9.01
CA ASP A 26 -0.77 13.04 7.88
C ASP A 26 -0.23 11.68 7.46
N THR A 27 1.11 11.53 7.48
CA THR A 27 1.74 10.26 7.18
C THR A 27 1.26 9.18 8.13
N MET A 28 1.26 9.47 9.42
CA MET A 28 0.87 8.48 10.43
C MET A 28 -0.63 8.19 10.39
N ALA A 29 -1.45 9.18 10.05
CA ALA A 29 -2.88 8.94 9.86
C ALA A 29 -3.11 7.92 8.74
N PHE A 30 -2.39 8.07 7.63
CA PHE A 30 -2.46 7.11 6.53
C PHE A 30 -2.00 5.72 6.98
N VAL A 31 -0.87 5.65 7.69
CA VAL A 31 -0.31 4.38 8.14
C VAL A 31 -1.30 3.64 9.04
N ASN A 32 -1.94 4.35 9.96
CA ASN A 32 -2.91 3.75 10.87
C ASN A 32 -4.15 3.26 10.12
N ALA A 33 -4.63 4.02 9.15
CA ALA A 33 -5.78 3.60 8.34
C ALA A 33 -5.41 2.41 7.45
N ALA A 34 -4.19 2.41 6.89
CA ALA A 34 -3.71 1.31 6.07
C ALA A 34 -3.59 0.03 6.90
N ALA A 35 -3.14 0.16 8.15
CA ALA A 35 -3.04 -0.98 9.05
C ALA A 35 -4.41 -1.60 9.31
N TRP A 36 -5.44 -0.76 9.47
CA TRP A 36 -6.80 -1.23 9.70
C TRP A 36 -7.34 -2.00 8.49
N ILE A 37 -7.09 -1.49 7.28
CA ILE A 37 -7.49 -2.18 6.05
C ILE A 37 -6.77 -3.51 5.94
N SER A 38 -5.48 -3.53 6.21
CA SER A 38 -4.67 -4.75 6.15
C SER A 38 -5.19 -5.81 7.12
N HIS A 39 -5.58 -5.37 8.31
CA HIS A 39 -6.15 -6.27 9.31
C HIS A 39 -7.48 -6.87 8.82
N ARG A 40 -8.35 -6.04 8.26
CA ARG A 40 -9.65 -6.49 7.78
C ARG A 40 -9.53 -7.44 6.61
N GLU A 41 -8.58 -7.21 5.71
CA GLU A 41 -8.37 -8.04 4.53
C GLU A 41 -7.46 -9.24 4.83
N ASP A 42 -6.91 -9.29 6.05
CA ASP A 42 -5.94 -10.31 6.44
C ASP A 42 -4.79 -10.40 5.43
N HIS A 43 -4.31 -9.23 5.00
CA HIS A 43 -3.26 -9.17 3.98
C HIS A 43 -2.40 -7.93 4.26
N HIS A 44 -1.18 -8.15 4.73
CA HIS A 44 -0.34 -7.10 5.30
C HIS A 44 0.80 -6.72 4.38
N PRO A 45 0.98 -5.43 4.09
CA PRO A 45 2.13 -4.98 3.31
C PRO A 45 3.31 -4.72 4.22
N ASP A 46 4.48 -4.61 3.61
CA ASP A 46 5.61 -3.99 4.28
C ASP A 46 5.49 -2.49 4.08
N MET A 47 5.79 -1.70 5.11
CA MET A 47 5.73 -0.26 5.01
C MET A 47 7.02 0.36 5.52
N LEU A 48 7.58 1.26 4.71
CA LEU A 48 8.74 2.05 5.11
C LEU A 48 8.24 3.46 5.35
N VAL A 49 8.15 3.84 6.62
CA VAL A 49 7.52 5.09 7.05
C VAL A 49 8.59 6.15 7.29
N GLY A 50 8.47 7.28 6.58
CA GLY A 50 9.32 8.44 6.79
C GLY A 50 8.50 9.58 7.38
N TYR A 51 9.14 10.77 7.47
CA TYR A 51 8.48 11.94 8.00
C TYR A 51 7.25 12.34 7.17
N SER A 52 7.41 12.37 5.86
CA SER A 52 6.35 12.85 4.97
C SER A 52 6.06 11.86 3.84
N GLN A 53 6.42 10.60 4.02
CA GLN A 53 6.17 9.60 3.00
C GLN A 53 6.05 8.21 3.61
N CYS A 54 5.37 7.32 2.88
CA CYS A 54 5.25 5.93 3.26
C CYS A 54 5.33 5.10 1.99
N LYS A 55 6.34 4.23 1.91
CA LYS A 55 6.46 3.29 0.80
C LYS A 55 5.78 1.99 1.21
N VAL A 56 4.76 1.60 0.45
CA VAL A 56 3.98 0.40 0.71
C VAL A 56 4.34 -0.66 -0.33
N SER A 57 4.59 -1.88 0.14
CA SER A 57 4.98 -2.99 -0.73
C SER A 57 4.14 -4.22 -0.40
N TYR A 58 3.47 -4.76 -1.42
CA TYR A 58 2.64 -5.96 -1.29
C TYR A 58 3.26 -7.15 -1.99
N LEU A 59 3.20 -8.29 -1.34
CA LEU A 59 3.65 -9.57 -1.87
C LEU A 59 2.85 -10.66 -1.19
N THR A 60 2.38 -11.64 -1.95
CA THR A 60 1.68 -12.79 -1.38
C THR A 60 2.72 -13.87 -1.09
N HIS A 61 3.09 -14.00 0.19
CA HIS A 61 4.19 -14.88 0.60
C HIS A 61 3.97 -16.34 0.26
N SER A 62 2.71 -16.80 0.35
CA SER A 62 2.41 -18.22 0.12
C SER A 62 2.73 -18.68 -1.30
N ILE A 63 2.69 -17.77 -2.26
CA ILE A 63 3.00 -18.10 -3.65
C ILE A 63 4.27 -17.42 -4.14
N LYS A 64 4.91 -16.62 -3.28
CA LYS A 64 6.12 -15.86 -3.59
C LYS A 64 5.94 -15.00 -4.83
N GLY A 65 4.77 -14.37 -4.95
CA GLY A 65 4.44 -13.52 -6.08
C GLY A 65 3.18 -12.74 -5.78
N LEU A 66 2.64 -12.09 -6.80
CA LEU A 66 1.46 -11.25 -6.64
C LEU A 66 0.18 -12.07 -6.84
N SER A 67 -0.86 -11.69 -6.12
CA SER A 67 -2.19 -12.29 -6.24
C SER A 67 -3.20 -11.18 -6.38
N THR A 68 -4.46 -11.55 -6.65
CA THR A 68 -5.56 -10.59 -6.73
C THR A 68 -5.67 -9.76 -5.45
N ASN A 69 -5.40 -10.37 -4.29
CA ASN A 69 -5.49 -9.65 -3.01
C ASN A 69 -4.52 -8.47 -2.93
N ASP A 70 -3.33 -8.59 -3.53
CA ASP A 70 -2.37 -7.48 -3.53
C ASP A 70 -2.97 -6.27 -4.24
N PHE A 71 -3.62 -6.48 -5.37
CA PHE A 71 -4.20 -5.40 -6.15
C PHE A 71 -5.45 -4.82 -5.47
N ILE A 72 -6.25 -5.67 -4.84
CA ILE A 72 -7.43 -5.21 -4.10
C ILE A 72 -7.02 -4.31 -2.94
N CYS A 73 -6.02 -4.72 -2.18
CA CYS A 73 -5.53 -3.90 -1.05
C CYS A 73 -4.92 -2.60 -1.54
N ALA A 74 -4.16 -2.65 -2.64
CA ALA A 74 -3.58 -1.44 -3.21
C ALA A 74 -4.67 -0.44 -3.59
N ALA A 75 -5.75 -0.91 -4.22
CA ALA A 75 -6.86 -0.04 -4.60
C ALA A 75 -7.54 0.57 -3.37
N LYS A 76 -7.67 -0.19 -2.29
CA LYS A 76 -8.27 0.33 -1.06
C LYS A 76 -7.41 1.39 -0.40
N LEU A 77 -6.09 1.23 -0.46
CA LEU A 77 -5.17 2.25 0.06
C LEU A 77 -5.23 3.52 -0.78
N ASP A 78 -5.34 3.38 -2.10
CA ASP A 78 -5.50 4.55 -2.96
C ASP A 78 -6.75 5.35 -2.59
N ALA A 79 -7.84 4.66 -2.29
CA ALA A 79 -9.08 5.32 -1.90
C ALA A 79 -8.90 6.12 -0.61
N LEU A 80 -8.11 5.60 0.34
CA LEU A 80 -7.79 6.34 1.57
C LEU A 80 -7.03 7.62 1.26
N PHE A 81 -6.06 7.53 0.35
CA PHE A 81 -5.19 8.66 0.04
C PHE A 81 -5.99 9.80 -0.61
N GLU A 82 -7.05 9.47 -1.32
CA GLU A 82 -7.87 10.46 -2.00
C GLU A 82 -8.85 11.16 -1.06
N LEU A 83 -9.01 10.67 0.13
CA LEU A 83 -9.85 11.32 1.12
C LEU A 83 -9.15 12.56 1.70
#